data_45bb9bb7b2d12601dd32d4870f5e6b17
#
_entry.id   45bb9bb7b2d12601dd32d4870f5e6b17
#
_cell.length_a   1.000
_cell.length_b   1.000
_cell.length_c   1.000
_cell.angle_alpha   90.00
_cell.angle_beta   90.00
_cell.angle_gamma   90.00
#
_symmetry.space_group_name_H-M   'P 1'
#
loop_
_entity.id
_entity.type
_entity.pdbx_description
1 polymer ?
#
loop_
_entity_poly.entity_id
_entity_poly.type
_entity_poly.pdbx_seq_one_letter_code
_entity_poly.pdbx_strand_id
1 'polypeptide(L)'
;MSITLFDAAQSVRESLATVDAETGDLTDAYTSSRELFDRKGGACVAFAVDEAAQIEAARNMLKAMTEQVARRQARLDRFHGYMADCMRAAGISKVSADGLATATLYEGRDESVELDADAVFPPELCNDPKPPAPSKQKIKTAILAGEPVAGARIVRRDRLTIR
;
A
#
# COMPACT_ATOMS: atom_id res chain seq x y z
N MET A 1 15.74 7.48 34.21
CA MET A 1 14.98 6.64 33.24
C MET A 1 13.79 7.43 32.73
N SER A 2 13.51 7.38 31.45
CA SER A 2 12.32 8.05 30.89
C SER A 2 11.11 7.14 31.10
N ILE A 3 10.04 7.63 31.73
CA ILE A 3 8.78 6.92 31.91
C ILE A 3 8.13 6.75 30.54
N THR A 4 7.77 5.52 30.17
CA THR A 4 7.08 5.21 28.92
C THR A 4 5.56 5.43 29.05
N LEU A 5 4.82 5.44 27.93
CA LEU A 5 3.35 5.46 27.96
C LEU A 5 2.78 4.20 28.65
N PHE A 6 3.45 3.06 28.48
CA PHE A 6 3.07 1.81 29.12
C PHE A 6 3.20 1.89 30.63
N ASP A 7 4.32 2.44 31.15
CA ASP A 7 4.53 2.65 32.59
C ASP A 7 3.48 3.59 33.16
N ALA A 8 3.13 4.66 32.44
CA ALA A 8 2.08 5.59 32.85
C ALA A 8 0.70 4.91 32.87
N ALA A 9 0.39 4.03 31.90
CA ALA A 9 -0.86 3.26 31.88
C ALA A 9 -0.94 2.29 33.06
N GLN A 10 0.19 1.65 33.40
CA GLN A 10 0.26 0.75 34.55
C GLN A 10 0.06 1.50 35.85
N SER A 11 0.65 2.68 36.02
CA SER A 11 0.43 3.55 37.20
C SER A 11 -1.03 3.96 37.35
N VAL A 12 -1.73 4.30 36.27
CA VAL A 12 -3.18 4.58 36.31
C VAL A 12 -3.95 3.35 36.77
N ARG A 13 -3.63 2.18 36.26
CA ARG A 13 -4.31 0.93 36.65
C ARG A 13 -4.08 0.56 38.10
N GLU A 14 -2.88 0.75 38.60
CA GLU A 14 -2.53 0.49 40.01
C GLU A 14 -3.23 1.49 40.94
N SER A 15 -3.29 2.78 40.59
CA SER A 15 -3.96 3.80 41.35
C SER A 15 -5.50 3.67 41.37
N LEU A 16 -6.10 3.05 40.36
CA LEU A 16 -7.53 2.70 40.39
C LEU A 16 -7.86 1.71 41.50
N ALA A 17 -6.94 0.84 41.89
CA ALA A 17 -7.14 -0.08 42.99
C ALA A 17 -7.14 0.60 44.37
N THR A 18 -6.72 1.87 44.43
CA THR A 18 -6.66 2.69 45.67
C THR A 18 -7.81 3.70 45.77
N VAL A 19 -8.82 3.64 44.92
CA VAL A 19 -10.05 4.45 45.02
C VAL A 19 -10.78 4.06 46.30
N ASP A 20 -11.24 5.05 47.06
CA ASP A 20 -11.99 4.82 48.28
C ASP A 20 -13.30 4.09 47.98
N ALA A 21 -13.45 2.88 48.54
CA ALA A 21 -14.60 2.01 48.27
C ALA A 21 -15.90 2.51 48.91
N GLU A 22 -15.81 3.40 49.92
CA GLU A 22 -16.99 3.91 50.64
C GLU A 22 -17.51 5.22 50.04
N THR A 23 -16.61 6.13 49.64
CA THR A 23 -16.98 7.45 49.08
C THR A 23 -16.92 7.48 47.57
N GLY A 24 -16.16 6.60 46.94
CA GLY A 24 -15.90 6.63 45.48
C GLY A 24 -15.00 7.77 45.04
N ASP A 25 -14.38 8.48 46.02
CA ASP A 25 -13.52 9.62 45.72
C ASP A 25 -12.21 9.18 45.06
N LEU A 26 -11.82 9.91 44.02
CA LEU A 26 -10.56 9.72 43.33
C LEU A 26 -9.40 10.20 44.18
N THR A 27 -8.43 9.33 44.45
CA THR A 27 -7.25 9.72 45.23
C THR A 27 -6.35 10.66 44.41
N ASP A 28 -5.56 11.50 45.09
CA ASP A 28 -4.54 12.36 44.48
C ASP A 28 -3.56 11.53 43.61
N ALA A 29 -3.30 10.28 44.03
CA ALA A 29 -2.45 9.34 43.27
C ALA A 29 -3.05 8.98 41.91
N TYR A 30 -4.37 8.76 41.83
CA TYR A 30 -5.06 8.51 40.57
C TYR A 30 -5.03 9.73 39.67
N THR A 31 -5.32 10.90 40.19
CA THR A 31 -5.33 12.16 39.44
C THR A 31 -3.95 12.44 38.83
N SER A 32 -2.88 12.31 39.63
CA SER A 32 -1.50 12.51 39.18
C SER A 32 -1.08 11.48 38.10
N SER A 33 -1.45 10.22 38.30
CA SER A 33 -1.16 9.15 37.32
C SER A 33 -1.91 9.38 36.02
N ARG A 34 -3.16 9.84 36.09
CA ARG A 34 -3.98 10.15 34.90
C ARG A 34 -3.40 11.33 34.11
N GLU A 35 -3.01 12.41 34.80
CA GLU A 35 -2.37 13.56 34.15
C GLU A 35 -1.07 13.17 33.43
N LEU A 36 -0.25 12.32 34.06
CA LEU A 36 0.96 11.79 33.44
C LEU A 36 0.64 10.99 32.18
N PHE A 37 -0.36 10.12 32.23
CA PHE A 37 -0.82 9.32 31.10
C PHE A 37 -1.33 10.21 29.97
N ASP A 38 -2.18 11.20 30.27
CA ASP A 38 -2.75 12.11 29.27
C ASP A 38 -1.64 12.94 28.58
N ARG A 39 -0.65 13.44 29.33
CA ARG A 39 0.50 14.15 28.75
C ARG A 39 1.34 13.25 27.85
N LYS A 40 1.63 12.02 28.27
CA LYS A 40 2.39 11.05 27.45
C LYS A 40 1.60 10.57 26.24
N GLY A 41 0.31 10.31 26.43
CA GLY A 41 -0.61 9.94 25.36
C GLY A 41 -0.73 11.04 24.30
N GLY A 42 -0.85 12.30 24.74
CA GLY A 42 -0.86 13.45 23.83
C GLY A 42 0.40 13.55 22.96
N ALA A 43 1.57 13.32 23.55
CA ALA A 43 2.83 13.27 22.79
C ALA A 43 2.87 12.11 21.78
N CYS A 44 2.34 10.93 22.15
CA CYS A 44 2.25 9.80 21.21
C CYS A 44 1.25 10.07 20.07
N VAL A 45 0.12 10.73 20.35
CA VAL A 45 -0.85 11.14 19.32
C VAL A 45 -0.21 12.14 18.36
N ALA A 46 0.48 13.16 18.87
CA ALA A 46 1.17 14.15 18.04
C ALA A 46 2.22 13.48 17.12
N PHE A 47 3.02 12.57 17.65
CA PHE A 47 3.97 11.79 16.87
C PHE A 47 3.28 10.97 15.77
N ALA A 48 2.18 10.27 16.11
CA ALA A 48 1.46 9.45 15.13
C ALA A 48 0.84 10.29 13.99
N VAL A 49 0.37 11.50 14.29
CA VAL A 49 -0.16 12.45 13.29
C VAL A 49 0.96 12.94 12.37
N ASP A 50 2.10 13.34 12.94
CA ASP A 50 3.26 13.81 12.16
C ASP A 50 3.80 12.69 11.25
N GLU A 51 3.98 11.49 11.77
CA GLU A 51 4.44 10.32 11.01
C GLU A 51 3.46 9.98 9.87
N ALA A 52 2.15 10.03 10.12
CA ALA A 52 1.15 9.83 9.09
C ALA A 52 1.25 10.87 7.95
N ALA A 53 1.49 12.13 8.29
CA ALA A 53 1.69 13.20 7.32
C ALA A 53 2.98 13.01 6.49
N GLN A 54 4.07 12.59 7.13
CA GLN A 54 5.33 12.29 6.44
C GLN A 54 5.19 11.09 5.48
N ILE A 55 4.49 10.04 5.90
CA ILE A 55 4.19 8.88 5.04
C ILE A 55 3.38 9.31 3.81
N GLU A 56 2.37 10.16 3.99
CA GLU A 56 1.55 10.65 2.87
C GLU A 56 2.36 11.52 1.91
N ALA A 57 3.20 12.41 2.42
CA ALA A 57 4.13 13.20 1.61
C ALA A 57 5.08 12.31 0.80
N ALA A 58 5.64 11.27 1.41
CA ALA A 58 6.52 10.32 0.74
C ALA A 58 5.78 9.54 -0.37
N ARG A 59 4.55 9.11 -0.13
CA ARG A 59 3.70 8.45 -1.15
C ARG A 59 3.44 9.36 -2.36
N ASN A 60 3.11 10.61 -2.12
CA ASN A 60 2.88 11.59 -3.18
C ASN A 60 4.15 11.85 -4.00
N MET A 61 5.31 11.92 -3.36
CA MET A 61 6.60 12.03 -4.03
C MET A 61 6.91 10.81 -4.90
N LEU A 62 6.71 9.61 -4.37
CA LEU A 62 6.89 8.36 -5.14
C LEU A 62 5.97 8.31 -6.36
N LYS A 63 4.70 8.71 -6.22
CA LYS A 63 3.77 8.80 -7.35
C LYS A 63 4.26 9.76 -8.42
N ALA A 64 4.67 10.96 -8.04
CA ALA A 64 5.19 11.96 -8.96
C ALA A 64 6.46 11.48 -9.69
N MET A 65 7.38 10.81 -8.97
CA MET A 65 8.58 10.20 -9.57
C MET A 65 8.23 9.08 -10.54
N THR A 66 7.28 8.21 -10.19
CA THR A 66 6.83 7.13 -11.07
C THR A 66 6.23 7.68 -12.37
N GLU A 67 5.40 8.70 -12.28
CA GLU A 67 4.83 9.38 -13.46
C GLU A 67 5.92 10.06 -14.31
N GLN A 68 6.94 10.64 -13.68
CA GLN A 68 8.06 11.24 -14.38
C GLN A 68 8.87 10.18 -15.15
N VAL A 69 9.15 9.03 -14.52
CA VAL A 69 9.83 7.92 -15.18
C VAL A 69 9.00 7.40 -16.36
N ALA A 70 7.71 7.18 -16.19
CA ALA A 70 6.82 6.75 -17.26
C ALA A 70 6.82 7.73 -18.45
N ARG A 71 6.78 9.04 -18.20
CA ARG A 71 6.88 10.07 -19.26
C ARG A 71 8.24 10.04 -19.98
N ARG A 72 9.34 9.80 -19.26
CA ARG A 72 10.67 9.68 -19.86
C ARG A 72 10.77 8.42 -20.71
N GLN A 73 10.24 7.29 -20.22
CA GLN A 73 10.20 6.04 -20.97
C GLN A 73 9.41 6.19 -22.27
N ALA A 74 8.18 6.73 -22.20
CA ALA A 74 7.36 6.95 -23.39
C ALA A 74 8.02 7.89 -24.42
N ARG A 75 8.83 8.87 -23.97
CA ARG A 75 9.61 9.72 -24.88
C ARG A 75 10.75 8.94 -25.53
N LEU A 76 11.44 8.10 -24.77
CA LEU A 76 12.51 7.25 -25.28
C LEU A 76 11.98 6.25 -26.30
N ASP A 77 10.86 5.60 -26.02
CA ASP A 77 10.23 4.63 -26.93
C ASP A 77 9.83 5.27 -28.26
N ARG A 78 9.23 6.48 -28.22
CA ARG A 78 8.94 7.24 -29.43
C ARG A 78 10.21 7.60 -30.24
N PHE A 79 11.28 7.94 -29.53
CA PHE A 79 12.56 8.23 -30.17
C PHE A 79 13.17 6.99 -30.83
N HIS A 80 13.08 5.83 -30.18
CA HIS A 80 13.50 4.56 -30.77
C HIS A 80 12.70 4.23 -32.04
N GLY A 81 11.37 4.41 -31.99
CA GLY A 81 10.52 4.24 -33.18
C GLY A 81 10.94 5.16 -34.31
N TYR A 82 11.13 6.45 -34.04
CA TYR A 82 11.62 7.43 -35.04
C TYR A 82 12.97 7.03 -35.62
N MET A 83 13.94 6.62 -34.76
CA MET A 83 15.24 6.12 -35.26
C MET A 83 15.08 4.91 -36.16
N ALA A 84 14.27 3.92 -35.78
CA ALA A 84 14.01 2.74 -36.58
C ALA A 84 13.42 3.08 -37.97
N ASP A 85 12.48 4.02 -38.01
CA ASP A 85 11.88 4.51 -39.27
C ASP A 85 12.92 5.20 -40.17
N CYS A 86 13.76 6.05 -39.58
CA CYS A 86 14.83 6.73 -40.31
C CYS A 86 15.86 5.71 -40.86
N MET A 87 16.25 4.73 -40.04
CA MET A 87 17.20 3.67 -40.47
C MET A 87 16.60 2.83 -41.61
N ARG A 88 15.31 2.47 -41.52
CA ARG A 88 14.58 1.75 -42.56
C ARG A 88 14.51 2.55 -43.86
N ALA A 89 14.15 3.83 -43.77
CA ALA A 89 14.08 4.71 -44.94
C ALA A 89 15.44 4.91 -45.61
N ALA A 90 16.52 4.90 -44.84
CA ALA A 90 17.88 5.02 -45.34
C ALA A 90 18.51 3.68 -45.84
N GLY A 91 17.86 2.54 -45.59
CA GLY A 91 18.42 1.21 -45.86
C GLY A 91 19.65 0.87 -45.00
N ILE A 92 19.75 1.46 -43.80
CA ILE A 92 20.89 1.31 -42.89
C ILE A 92 20.47 0.43 -41.71
N SER A 93 21.10 -0.72 -41.56
CA SER A 93 20.80 -1.65 -40.45
C SER A 93 21.60 -1.37 -39.18
N LYS A 94 22.65 -0.54 -39.24
CA LYS A 94 23.54 -0.33 -38.09
C LYS A 94 24.08 1.10 -38.06
N VAL A 95 23.96 1.75 -36.88
CA VAL A 95 24.49 3.09 -36.58
C VAL A 95 25.26 3.03 -35.29
N SER A 96 26.47 3.56 -35.28
CA SER A 96 27.34 3.56 -34.10
C SER A 96 27.58 4.98 -33.63
N ALA A 97 27.52 5.18 -32.30
CA ALA A 97 28.01 6.40 -31.66
C ALA A 97 29.41 6.08 -31.12
N ASP A 98 30.43 6.72 -31.68
CA ASP A 98 31.86 6.48 -31.48
C ASP A 98 32.25 5.96 -30.07
N GLY A 99 32.36 4.61 -29.97
CA GLY A 99 32.77 3.92 -28.76
C GLY A 99 31.72 3.87 -27.61
N LEU A 100 30.58 4.56 -27.75
CA LEU A 100 29.57 4.64 -26.68
C LEU A 100 28.50 3.54 -26.79
N ALA A 101 27.89 3.39 -27.94
CA ALA A 101 26.84 2.41 -28.20
C ALA A 101 26.63 2.18 -29.72
N THR A 102 25.95 1.10 -30.07
CA THR A 102 25.55 0.80 -31.44
C THR A 102 24.06 0.48 -31.46
N ALA A 103 23.32 1.17 -32.32
CA ALA A 103 21.95 0.82 -32.66
C ALA A 103 21.96 -0.15 -33.86
N THR A 104 21.22 -1.24 -33.72
CA THR A 104 21.06 -2.22 -34.81
C THR A 104 19.57 -2.44 -35.06
N LEU A 105 19.13 -2.27 -36.30
CA LEU A 105 17.77 -2.55 -36.74
C LEU A 105 17.69 -4.01 -37.20
N TYR A 106 16.79 -4.78 -36.63
CA TYR A 106 16.46 -6.14 -37.07
C TYR A 106 15.05 -6.12 -37.66
N GLU A 107 14.96 -6.25 -38.96
CA GLU A 107 13.68 -6.26 -39.66
C GLU A 107 13.04 -7.65 -39.57
N GLY A 108 11.76 -7.71 -39.20
CA GLY A 108 10.98 -8.95 -39.18
C GLY A 108 11.48 -10.02 -38.22
N ARG A 109 12.32 -9.67 -37.22
CA ARG A 109 12.86 -10.64 -36.27
C ARG A 109 11.88 -11.04 -35.17
N ASP A 110 11.11 -10.05 -34.69
CA ASP A 110 10.23 -10.26 -33.56
C ASP A 110 8.83 -10.57 -34.08
N GLU A 111 8.34 -11.77 -33.76
CA GLU A 111 6.99 -12.22 -34.11
C GLU A 111 6.05 -11.93 -32.93
N SER A 112 4.95 -11.26 -33.19
CA SER A 112 3.87 -11.03 -32.22
C SER A 112 2.53 -11.42 -32.86
N VAL A 113 1.61 -11.92 -32.01
CA VAL A 113 0.24 -12.20 -32.45
C VAL A 113 -0.59 -10.96 -32.11
N GLU A 114 -1.12 -10.33 -33.14
CA GLU A 114 -2.11 -9.26 -33.01
C GLU A 114 -3.51 -9.89 -33.00
N LEU A 115 -4.31 -9.52 -32.02
CA LEU A 115 -5.69 -10.01 -31.91
C LEU A 115 -6.65 -8.89 -32.31
N ASP A 116 -7.58 -9.20 -33.20
CA ASP A 116 -8.65 -8.27 -33.53
C ASP A 116 -9.55 -8.09 -32.33
N ALA A 117 -9.98 -6.85 -32.08
CA ALA A 117 -10.76 -6.50 -30.89
C ALA A 117 -12.10 -7.23 -30.76
N ASP A 118 -12.68 -7.61 -31.90
CA ASP A 118 -13.99 -8.28 -31.97
C ASP A 118 -13.87 -9.79 -32.26
N ALA A 119 -12.65 -10.35 -32.29
CA ALA A 119 -12.43 -11.76 -32.57
C ALA A 119 -12.84 -12.63 -31.39
N VAL A 120 -13.60 -13.69 -31.67
CA VAL A 120 -13.97 -14.72 -30.69
C VAL A 120 -13.05 -15.92 -30.91
N PHE A 121 -12.31 -16.29 -29.88
CA PHE A 121 -11.38 -17.40 -29.91
C PHE A 121 -11.99 -18.67 -29.30
N PRO A 122 -11.64 -19.86 -29.80
CA PRO A 122 -12.02 -21.12 -29.18
C PRO A 122 -11.50 -21.21 -27.74
N PRO A 123 -12.21 -21.90 -26.83
CA PRO A 123 -11.80 -22.02 -25.43
C PRO A 123 -10.36 -22.56 -25.24
N GLU A 124 -9.92 -23.41 -26.14
CA GLU A 124 -8.58 -24.03 -26.13
C GLU A 124 -7.44 -23.01 -26.34
N LEU A 125 -7.73 -21.87 -26.96
CA LEU A 125 -6.79 -20.76 -27.17
C LEU A 125 -6.94 -19.64 -26.14
N CYS A 126 -7.88 -19.81 -25.20
CA CYS A 126 -8.10 -18.88 -24.10
C CYS A 126 -7.38 -19.34 -22.83
N ASN A 127 -6.96 -18.39 -22.00
CA ASN A 127 -6.45 -18.74 -20.68
C ASN A 127 -7.55 -19.36 -19.81
N ASP A 128 -7.19 -20.36 -19.00
CA ASP A 128 -8.11 -20.92 -18.00
C ASP A 128 -8.68 -19.82 -17.10
N PRO A 129 -9.98 -19.84 -16.82
CA PRO A 129 -10.59 -18.88 -15.91
C PRO A 129 -9.96 -19.03 -14.52
N LYS A 130 -9.49 -17.95 -13.96
CA LYS A 130 -8.95 -17.96 -12.59
C LYS A 130 -10.00 -18.50 -11.63
N PRO A 131 -9.64 -19.42 -10.71
CA PRO A 131 -10.59 -19.92 -9.72
C PRO A 131 -11.19 -18.75 -8.92
N PRO A 132 -12.48 -18.79 -8.60
CA PRO A 132 -13.14 -17.69 -7.90
C PRO A 132 -12.48 -17.46 -6.54
N ALA A 133 -12.00 -16.25 -6.29
CA ALA A 133 -11.43 -15.86 -5.01
C ALA A 133 -12.52 -15.71 -3.94
N PRO A 134 -12.30 -16.21 -2.70
CA PRO A 134 -13.28 -16.10 -1.62
C PRO A 134 -13.52 -14.62 -1.26
N SER A 135 -14.79 -14.20 -1.25
CA SER A 135 -15.19 -12.86 -0.86
C SER A 135 -15.38 -12.78 0.66
N LYS A 136 -14.46 -12.09 1.34
CA LYS A 136 -14.52 -11.86 2.80
C LYS A 136 -15.85 -11.20 3.22
N GLN A 137 -16.42 -10.33 2.38
CA GLN A 137 -17.68 -9.65 2.69
C GLN A 137 -18.87 -10.61 2.62
N LYS A 138 -18.98 -11.45 1.56
CA LYS A 138 -20.04 -12.46 1.45
C LYS A 138 -19.96 -13.48 2.57
N ILE A 139 -18.75 -13.96 2.89
CA ILE A 139 -18.50 -14.88 4.01
C ILE A 139 -18.93 -14.25 5.34
N LYS A 140 -18.57 -12.99 5.59
CA LYS A 140 -18.98 -12.27 6.81
C LYS A 140 -20.50 -12.17 6.90
N THR A 141 -21.19 -11.85 5.81
CA THR A 141 -22.65 -11.76 5.78
C THR A 141 -23.30 -13.10 6.06
N ALA A 142 -22.82 -14.20 5.46
CA ALA A 142 -23.32 -15.55 5.70
C ALA A 142 -23.17 -15.96 7.18
N ILE A 143 -21.97 -15.74 7.77
CA ILE A 143 -21.75 -16.05 9.18
C ILE A 143 -22.63 -15.21 10.11
N LEU A 144 -22.90 -13.94 9.80
CA LEU A 144 -23.80 -13.07 10.58
C LEU A 144 -25.27 -13.50 10.43
N ALA A 145 -25.64 -14.11 9.31
CA ALA A 145 -26.97 -14.72 9.09
C ALA A 145 -27.15 -16.09 9.79
N GLY A 146 -26.10 -16.59 10.47
CA GLY A 146 -26.13 -17.87 11.18
C GLY A 146 -25.73 -19.07 10.33
N GLU A 147 -25.27 -18.88 9.10
CA GLU A 147 -24.80 -19.96 8.24
C GLU A 147 -23.38 -20.38 8.62
N PRO A 148 -23.10 -21.68 8.90
CA PRO A 148 -21.77 -22.13 9.19
C PRO A 148 -20.91 -22.15 7.91
N VAL A 149 -19.82 -21.38 7.90
CA VAL A 149 -18.85 -21.37 6.79
C VAL A 149 -17.57 -22.07 7.25
N ALA A 150 -17.33 -23.28 6.73
CA ALA A 150 -16.14 -24.04 7.06
C ALA A 150 -14.85 -23.29 6.69
N GLY A 151 -13.88 -23.24 7.59
CA GLY A 151 -12.60 -22.54 7.37
C GLY A 151 -12.64 -21.03 7.54
N ALA A 152 -13.79 -20.42 7.92
CA ALA A 152 -13.92 -18.99 8.16
C ALA A 152 -14.51 -18.69 9.54
N ARG A 153 -14.00 -17.62 10.18
CA ARG A 153 -14.53 -17.12 11.46
C ARG A 153 -14.46 -15.61 11.52
N ILE A 154 -15.39 -15.00 12.23
CA ILE A 154 -15.35 -13.56 12.53
C ILE A 154 -14.43 -13.34 13.73
N VAL A 155 -13.38 -12.55 13.55
CA VAL A 155 -12.50 -12.10 14.64
C VAL A 155 -12.77 -10.63 14.88
N ARG A 156 -13.14 -10.27 16.11
CA ARG A 156 -13.27 -8.89 16.55
C ARG A 156 -11.90 -8.41 17.05
N ARG A 157 -11.49 -7.23 16.59
CA ARG A 157 -10.25 -6.58 17.00
C ARG A 157 -10.53 -5.16 17.42
N ASP A 158 -9.82 -4.70 18.46
CA ASP A 158 -9.87 -3.32 18.88
C ASP A 158 -9.24 -2.43 17.80
N ARG A 159 -9.81 -1.24 17.63
CA ARG A 159 -9.32 -0.26 16.65
C ARG A 159 -9.07 1.06 17.36
N LEU A 160 -7.82 1.50 17.35
CA LEU A 160 -7.46 2.87 17.70
C LEU A 160 -7.70 3.78 16.48
N THR A 161 -8.37 4.90 16.70
CA THR A 161 -8.56 5.95 15.69
C THR A 161 -8.03 7.25 16.25
N ILE A 162 -7.12 7.90 15.50
CA ILE A 162 -6.61 9.24 15.78
C ILE A 162 -7.25 10.16 14.73
N ARG A 163 -7.91 11.24 15.19
CA ARG A 163 -8.59 12.23 14.35
C ARG A 163 -8.07 13.62 14.67
#